data_66fbb320f2cf3e6ae4178e8eee2b1206
#
_entry.id   66fbb320f2cf3e6ae4178e8eee2b1206
#
_cell.length_a   1.000
_cell.length_b   1.000
_cell.length_c   1.000
_cell.angle_alpha   90.00
_cell.angle_beta   90.00
_cell.angle_gamma   90.00
#
_symmetry.space_group_name_H-M   'P 1'
#
loop_
_entity.id
_entity.type
_entity.pdbx_description
1 polymer ?
#
loop_
_entity_poly.entity_id
_entity_poly.type
_entity_poly.pdbx_seq_one_letter_code
_entity_poly.pdbx_strand_id
1 'polypeptide(L)'
;SDAIEVSFTAVDQAKIEQCFAFRDQKGSGKIAIVIWTTTPWTLPANQAVAVNANLEYALVQFQDQRLIIAADKIKAEYVTLGVTSGAKLEHILVQHPFYARQVPIVLSDHVTLDAGTGCVHIAPAHGNDDYLVGRKYNLAIDNPVDANGCFFAQTPLFGGQHVFKANAAVIQVLTDNKKLLAHTKLTHSYPHCWRHKAPLIFRATQQWFVSMEKNGLRANALAAIKTV
;
A
#
# COMPACT_ATOMS: atom_id res chain seq x y z
N SER A 1 -11.34 -6.62 -11.46
CA SER A 1 -10.30 -6.84 -10.43
C SER A 1 -10.91 -7.31 -9.14
N ASP A 2 -10.11 -8.03 -8.35
CA ASP A 2 -10.41 -8.29 -6.94
C ASP A 2 -10.09 -7.04 -6.15
N ALA A 3 -11.04 -6.55 -5.36
CA ALA A 3 -10.84 -5.47 -4.40
C ALA A 3 -10.92 -6.06 -2.99
N ILE A 4 -9.91 -5.83 -2.16
CA ILE A 4 -9.80 -6.43 -0.83
C ILE A 4 -9.49 -5.39 0.26
N GLU A 5 -10.03 -5.64 1.45
CA GLU A 5 -9.66 -4.94 2.69
C GLU A 5 -8.80 -5.87 3.53
N VAL A 6 -7.64 -5.39 3.96
CA VAL A 6 -6.64 -6.20 4.67
C VAL A 6 -6.20 -5.51 5.95
N SER A 7 -6.17 -6.27 7.05
CA SER A 7 -5.76 -5.76 8.36
C SER A 7 -4.27 -5.97 8.61
N PHE A 8 -3.59 -4.89 9.04
CA PHE A 8 -2.21 -4.87 9.51
C PHE A 8 -2.22 -4.61 11.01
N THR A 9 -1.94 -5.62 11.81
CA THR A 9 -2.03 -5.52 13.28
C THR A 9 -0.90 -4.65 13.83
N ALA A 10 -1.22 -3.69 14.71
CA ALA A 10 -0.23 -2.89 15.39
C ALA A 10 0.71 -3.77 16.24
N VAL A 11 2.01 -3.51 16.16
CA VAL A 11 3.04 -4.22 16.92
C VAL A 11 2.96 -3.84 18.39
N ASP A 12 2.95 -2.53 18.66
CA ASP A 12 2.78 -1.99 20.01
C ASP A 12 1.34 -1.45 20.18
N GLN A 13 0.53 -2.26 20.83
CA GLN A 13 -0.89 -1.96 21.06
C GLN A 13 -1.10 -0.75 21.98
N ALA A 14 -0.25 -0.59 22.99
CA ALA A 14 -0.34 0.53 23.93
C ALA A 14 0.05 1.85 23.27
N LYS A 15 1.12 1.85 22.47
CA LYS A 15 1.59 3.04 21.74
C LYS A 15 0.55 3.54 20.75
N ILE A 16 -0.06 2.65 19.96
CA ILE A 16 -1.06 3.07 18.98
C ILE A 16 -2.35 3.53 19.67
N GLU A 17 -2.73 2.90 20.76
CA GLU A 17 -3.90 3.29 21.56
C GLU A 17 -3.77 4.72 22.12
N GLN A 18 -2.57 5.13 22.52
CA GLN A 18 -2.29 6.49 23.02
C GLN A 18 -2.47 7.59 21.98
N CYS A 19 -2.47 7.26 20.69
CA CYS A 19 -2.70 8.23 19.63
C CYS A 19 -4.15 8.72 19.58
N PHE A 20 -5.09 7.97 20.15
CA PHE A 20 -6.53 8.24 20.01
C PHE A 20 -7.12 9.00 21.21
N ALA A 21 -7.97 9.98 20.90
CA ALA A 21 -8.87 10.57 21.89
C ALA A 21 -10.10 9.69 22.01
N PHE A 22 -10.16 8.93 23.11
CA PHE A 22 -11.30 8.05 23.39
C PHE A 22 -12.54 8.84 23.81
N ARG A 23 -13.71 8.29 23.48
CA ARG A 23 -15.02 8.78 23.95
C ARG A 23 -15.34 8.11 25.31
N ASP A 24 -16.21 7.11 25.29
CA ASP A 24 -16.73 6.50 26.54
C ASP A 24 -16.05 5.17 26.89
N GLN A 25 -15.55 4.44 25.89
CA GLN A 25 -14.96 3.11 26.09
C GLN A 25 -13.80 2.87 25.13
N LYS A 26 -12.88 2.01 25.56
CA LYS A 26 -11.66 1.68 24.80
C LYS A 26 -11.83 0.49 23.85
N GLY A 27 -12.95 -0.24 23.97
CA GLY A 27 -13.17 -1.47 23.23
C GLY A 27 -12.26 -2.62 23.67
N SER A 28 -12.25 -3.70 22.90
CA SER A 28 -11.49 -4.92 23.18
C SER A 28 -10.85 -5.49 21.93
N GLY A 29 -9.88 -6.39 22.12
CA GLY A 29 -9.16 -7.03 21.04
C GLY A 29 -7.98 -6.22 20.52
N LYS A 30 -7.26 -6.80 19.54
CA LYS A 30 -6.08 -6.17 18.92
C LYS A 30 -6.48 -5.03 18.01
N ILE A 31 -5.66 -3.98 17.98
CA ILE A 31 -5.79 -2.86 17.05
C ILE A 31 -5.06 -3.21 15.76
N ALA A 32 -5.72 -2.99 14.64
CA ALA A 32 -5.14 -3.13 13.30
C ALA A 32 -5.57 -1.96 12.41
N ILE A 33 -4.68 -1.51 11.52
CA ILE A 33 -5.02 -0.57 10.45
C ILE A 33 -5.49 -1.34 9.22
N VAL A 34 -6.51 -0.84 8.54
CA VAL A 34 -7.14 -1.53 7.41
C VAL A 34 -6.81 -0.81 6.11
N ILE A 35 -6.08 -1.48 5.23
CA ILE A 35 -5.84 -0.99 3.87
C ILE A 35 -6.85 -1.56 2.89
N TRP A 36 -7.01 -0.88 1.77
CA TRP A 36 -7.77 -1.35 0.62
C TRP A 36 -6.89 -1.38 -0.63
N THR A 37 -7.04 -2.43 -1.45
CA THR A 37 -6.31 -2.54 -2.72
C THR A 37 -7.07 -3.33 -3.77
N THR A 38 -6.87 -2.99 -5.04
CA THR A 38 -7.34 -3.76 -6.22
C THR A 38 -6.23 -4.63 -6.84
N THR A 39 -5.03 -4.59 -6.27
CA THR A 39 -3.85 -5.33 -6.74
C THR A 39 -3.25 -6.21 -5.64
N PRO A 40 -3.93 -7.29 -5.21
CA PRO A 40 -3.46 -8.13 -4.11
C PRO A 40 -2.03 -8.66 -4.29
N TRP A 41 -1.61 -8.90 -5.55
CA TRP A 41 -0.29 -9.41 -5.88
C TRP A 41 0.88 -8.46 -5.51
N THR A 42 0.63 -7.18 -5.20
CA THR A 42 1.68 -6.26 -4.75
C THR A 42 1.97 -6.34 -3.25
N LEU A 43 1.09 -6.99 -2.46
CA LEU A 43 1.29 -7.16 -1.02
C LEU A 43 2.60 -7.87 -0.63
N PRO A 44 3.11 -8.89 -1.37
CA PRO A 44 4.43 -9.46 -1.08
C PRO A 44 5.57 -8.43 -1.06
N ALA A 45 5.47 -7.35 -1.83
CA ALA A 45 6.44 -6.26 -1.88
C ALA A 45 6.11 -5.08 -0.94
N ASN A 46 5.10 -5.20 -0.08
CA ASN A 46 4.71 -4.14 0.85
C ASN A 46 5.85 -3.73 1.79
N GLN A 47 6.06 -2.43 1.97
CA GLN A 47 7.10 -1.84 2.84
C GLN A 47 6.55 -0.85 3.86
N ALA A 48 5.31 -0.37 3.70
CA ALA A 48 4.67 0.56 4.62
C ALA A 48 3.14 0.57 4.45
N VAL A 49 2.45 1.23 5.37
CA VAL A 49 1.06 1.66 5.22
C VAL A 49 1.03 3.17 5.23
N ALA A 50 0.47 3.80 4.20
CA ALA A 50 0.34 5.26 4.12
C ALA A 50 -1.02 5.73 4.65
N VAL A 51 -0.99 6.84 5.37
CA VAL A 51 -2.14 7.64 5.81
C VAL A 51 -1.91 9.10 5.42
N ASN A 52 -2.97 9.89 5.38
CA ASN A 52 -2.85 11.33 5.12
C ASN A 52 -2.81 12.10 6.45
N ALA A 53 -1.81 12.96 6.63
CA ALA A 53 -1.61 13.72 7.87
C ALA A 53 -2.82 14.56 8.28
N ASN A 54 -3.54 15.09 7.28
CA ASN A 54 -4.63 16.04 7.43
C ASN A 54 -6.02 15.38 7.54
N LEU A 55 -6.10 14.06 7.34
CA LEU A 55 -7.35 13.33 7.53
C LEU A 55 -7.53 12.87 8.97
N GLU A 56 -8.78 12.77 9.38
CA GLU A 56 -9.16 12.15 10.65
C GLU A 56 -9.33 10.65 10.48
N TYR A 57 -8.81 9.88 11.43
CA TYR A 57 -8.91 8.43 11.50
C TYR A 57 -9.66 8.02 12.75
N ALA A 58 -10.58 7.09 12.61
CA ALA A 58 -11.33 6.52 13.70
C ALA A 58 -10.75 5.16 14.12
N LEU A 59 -10.67 4.95 15.42
CA LEU A 59 -10.57 3.62 16.01
C LEU A 59 -11.99 3.12 16.24
N VAL A 60 -12.34 2.01 15.63
CA VAL A 60 -13.68 1.43 15.71
C VAL A 60 -13.62 0.00 16.25
N GLN A 61 -14.65 -0.41 17.00
CA GLN A 61 -14.88 -1.81 17.35
C GLN A 61 -15.59 -2.51 16.21
N PHE A 62 -15.06 -3.63 15.78
CA PHE A 62 -15.70 -4.56 14.86
C PHE A 62 -15.49 -5.99 15.36
N GLN A 63 -16.56 -6.64 15.77
CA GLN A 63 -16.49 -7.97 16.40
C GLN A 63 -15.51 -7.99 17.58
N ASP A 64 -14.51 -8.87 17.56
CA ASP A 64 -13.51 -9.08 18.61
C ASP A 64 -12.19 -8.29 18.37
N GLN A 65 -12.18 -7.34 17.43
CA GLN A 65 -11.00 -6.54 17.09
C GLN A 65 -11.31 -5.06 16.95
N ARG A 66 -10.28 -4.24 17.07
CA ARG A 66 -10.35 -2.80 16.88
C ARG A 66 -9.65 -2.41 15.57
N LEU A 67 -10.35 -1.65 14.73
CA LEU A 67 -9.87 -1.29 13.41
C LEU A 67 -9.63 0.22 13.28
N ILE A 68 -8.59 0.60 12.55
CA ILE A 68 -8.29 1.99 12.18
C ILE A 68 -8.62 2.17 10.71
N ILE A 69 -9.52 3.12 10.42
CA ILE A 69 -9.94 3.55 9.09
C ILE A 69 -10.13 5.07 9.10
N ALA A 70 -10.18 5.70 7.93
CA ALA A 70 -10.56 7.12 7.86
C ALA A 70 -11.96 7.33 8.43
N ALA A 71 -12.17 8.40 9.17
CA ALA A 71 -13.46 8.68 9.84
C ALA A 71 -14.64 8.73 8.88
N ASP A 72 -14.42 9.24 7.66
CA ASP A 72 -15.43 9.31 6.59
C ASP A 72 -15.79 7.93 5.98
N LYS A 73 -15.05 6.87 6.35
CA LYS A 73 -15.23 5.50 5.84
C LYS A 73 -15.81 4.53 6.87
N ILE A 74 -16.34 5.07 7.98
CA ILE A 74 -16.98 4.25 9.02
C ILE A 74 -18.24 3.59 8.45
N LYS A 75 -18.32 2.26 8.59
CA LYS A 75 -19.49 1.47 8.19
C LYS A 75 -20.53 1.43 9.33
N ALA A 76 -21.78 1.17 8.98
CA ALA A 76 -22.89 1.19 9.95
C ALA A 76 -22.74 0.17 11.09
N GLU A 77 -22.05 -0.95 10.82
CA GLU A 77 -21.79 -2.01 11.80
C GLU A 77 -20.63 -1.69 12.77
N TYR A 78 -19.94 -0.56 12.61
CA TYR A 78 -18.79 -0.18 13.42
C TYR A 78 -19.17 0.74 14.57
N VAL A 79 -18.62 0.47 15.76
CA VAL A 79 -18.77 1.34 16.92
C VAL A 79 -17.52 2.19 17.09
N THR A 80 -17.64 3.50 16.96
CA THR A 80 -16.52 4.41 17.12
C THR A 80 -16.10 4.50 18.58
N LEU A 81 -14.82 4.20 18.85
CA LEU A 81 -14.20 4.26 20.18
C LEU A 81 -13.47 5.58 20.41
N GLY A 82 -12.80 6.10 19.38
CA GLY A 82 -12.02 7.33 19.45
C GLY A 82 -11.57 7.78 18.08
N VAL A 83 -10.98 8.98 18.03
CA VAL A 83 -10.50 9.59 16.79
C VAL A 83 -9.08 10.14 16.97
N THR A 84 -8.36 10.27 15.85
CA THR A 84 -7.02 10.85 15.81
C THR A 84 -6.76 11.48 14.45
N SER A 85 -5.78 12.38 14.35
CA SER A 85 -5.26 12.82 13.05
C SER A 85 -4.26 11.80 12.48
N GLY A 86 -4.18 11.68 11.17
CA GLY A 86 -3.20 10.80 10.52
C GLY A 86 -1.76 11.12 10.93
N ALA A 87 -1.45 12.40 11.18
CA ALA A 87 -0.13 12.83 11.64
C ALA A 87 0.35 12.11 12.92
N LYS A 88 -0.57 11.77 13.83
CA LYS A 88 -0.22 11.06 15.08
C LYS A 88 0.08 9.56 14.89
N LEU A 89 -0.27 9.01 13.75
CA LEU A 89 -0.04 7.59 13.43
C LEU A 89 1.34 7.35 12.78
N GLU A 90 2.07 8.40 12.43
CA GLU A 90 3.37 8.30 11.77
C GLU A 90 4.39 7.49 12.61
N HIS A 91 5.19 6.68 11.93
CA HIS A 91 6.23 5.81 12.50
C HIS A 91 5.76 4.70 13.46
N ILE A 92 4.44 4.49 13.60
CA ILE A 92 3.94 3.33 14.31
C ILE A 92 4.19 2.09 13.45
N LEU A 93 4.69 1.02 14.07
CA LEU A 93 4.95 -0.24 13.39
C LEU A 93 3.73 -1.13 13.39
N VAL A 94 3.45 -1.73 12.23
CA VAL A 94 2.40 -2.72 12.05
C VAL A 94 2.98 -4.00 11.47
N GLN A 95 2.39 -5.14 11.81
CA GLN A 95 2.82 -6.44 11.35
C GLN A 95 2.29 -6.68 9.92
N HIS A 96 3.17 -7.05 9.01
CA HIS A 96 2.79 -7.51 7.68
C HIS A 96 1.80 -8.69 7.77
N PRO A 97 0.75 -8.76 6.91
CA PRO A 97 -0.36 -9.71 7.11
C PRO A 97 0.02 -11.19 6.97
N PHE A 98 1.13 -11.52 6.30
CA PHE A 98 1.57 -12.90 6.13
C PHE A 98 3.09 -13.10 6.15
N TYR A 99 3.91 -12.06 6.18
CA TYR A 99 5.36 -12.19 6.36
C TYR A 99 5.79 -11.80 7.78
N ALA A 100 6.88 -12.40 8.25
CA ALA A 100 7.47 -12.08 9.55
C ALA A 100 8.28 -10.77 9.48
N ARG A 101 7.66 -9.68 8.99
CA ARG A 101 8.28 -8.34 9.00
C ARG A 101 7.30 -7.30 9.51
N GLN A 102 7.87 -6.27 10.10
CA GLN A 102 7.16 -5.10 10.56
C GLN A 102 7.37 -3.96 9.57
N VAL A 103 6.34 -3.19 9.32
CA VAL A 103 6.36 -2.06 8.40
C VAL A 103 5.83 -0.80 9.09
N PRO A 104 6.37 0.39 8.80
CA PRO A 104 5.91 1.63 9.43
C PRO A 104 4.61 2.13 8.80
N ILE A 105 3.84 2.87 9.59
CA ILE A 105 2.85 3.82 9.07
C ILE A 105 3.61 5.08 8.66
N VAL A 106 3.33 5.59 7.46
CA VAL A 106 3.97 6.76 6.85
C VAL A 106 2.94 7.78 6.37
N LEU A 107 3.34 9.03 6.20
CA LEU A 107 2.45 10.08 5.73
C LEU A 107 2.59 10.33 4.23
N SER A 108 1.45 10.43 3.55
CA SER A 108 1.44 10.79 2.14
C SER A 108 0.15 11.49 1.71
N ASP A 109 0.32 12.57 0.92
CA ASP A 109 -0.80 13.37 0.42
C ASP A 109 -1.58 12.68 -0.70
N HIS A 110 -1.03 11.63 -1.34
CA HIS A 110 -1.74 10.86 -2.36
C HIS A 110 -2.87 10.00 -1.78
N VAL A 111 -2.90 9.82 -0.45
CA VAL A 111 -4.00 9.12 0.22
C VAL A 111 -5.21 10.02 0.25
N THR A 112 -6.28 9.60 -0.46
CA THR A 112 -7.55 10.32 -0.57
C THR A 112 -8.70 9.50 0.00
N LEU A 113 -9.88 10.13 0.05
CA LEU A 113 -11.12 9.50 0.50
C LEU A 113 -12.02 9.03 -0.65
N ASP A 114 -11.56 9.08 -1.91
CA ASP A 114 -12.38 8.74 -3.07
C ASP A 114 -12.76 7.24 -3.08
N ALA A 115 -11.84 6.39 -2.64
CA ALA A 115 -12.07 4.94 -2.57
C ALA A 115 -11.38 4.31 -1.35
N GLY A 116 -11.85 3.12 -0.98
CA GLY A 116 -11.23 2.29 0.05
C GLY A 116 -11.43 2.81 1.47
N THR A 117 -10.46 2.56 2.33
CA THR A 117 -10.48 2.79 3.77
C THR A 117 -9.82 4.09 4.22
N GLY A 118 -9.21 4.86 3.29
CA GLY A 118 -8.35 5.99 3.61
C GLY A 118 -6.96 5.59 4.11
N CYS A 119 -6.60 4.32 3.99
CA CYS A 119 -5.27 3.79 4.28
C CYS A 119 -4.80 2.97 3.08
N VAL A 120 -3.57 3.18 2.63
CA VAL A 120 -3.02 2.57 1.41
C VAL A 120 -1.74 1.81 1.75
N HIS A 121 -1.61 0.56 1.25
CA HIS A 121 -0.34 -0.13 1.35
C HIS A 121 0.67 0.44 0.37
N ILE A 122 1.94 0.48 0.74
CA ILE A 122 3.04 1.02 -0.08
C ILE A 122 3.96 -0.12 -0.50
N ALA A 123 4.11 -0.27 -1.82
CA ALA A 123 5.07 -1.17 -2.46
C ALA A 123 5.96 -0.35 -3.44
N PRO A 124 7.10 0.19 -3.00
CA PRO A 124 7.90 1.17 -3.76
C PRO A 124 8.37 0.70 -5.13
N ALA A 125 8.40 -0.60 -5.36
CA ALA A 125 8.76 -1.18 -6.66
C ALA A 125 7.59 -1.27 -7.65
N HIS A 126 6.34 -1.01 -7.24
CA HIS A 126 5.14 -1.32 -8.04
C HIS A 126 4.18 -0.14 -8.28
N GLY A 127 4.55 1.07 -7.88
CA GLY A 127 3.79 2.29 -8.13
C GLY A 127 4.67 3.53 -8.10
N ASN A 128 4.31 4.55 -8.89
CA ASN A 128 5.09 5.80 -8.91
C ASN A 128 4.94 6.56 -7.59
N ASP A 129 3.73 6.69 -7.08
CA ASP A 129 3.48 7.36 -5.80
C ASP A 129 4.12 6.59 -4.64
N ASP A 130 4.05 5.25 -4.67
CA ASP A 130 4.71 4.37 -3.72
C ASP A 130 6.24 4.53 -3.76
N TYR A 131 6.82 4.69 -4.97
CA TYR A 131 8.25 4.94 -5.15
C TYR A 131 8.65 6.28 -4.51
N LEU A 132 7.89 7.35 -4.74
CA LEU A 132 8.17 8.66 -4.17
C LEU A 132 8.09 8.63 -2.63
N VAL A 133 7.08 7.96 -2.07
CA VAL A 133 6.97 7.72 -0.61
C VAL A 133 8.15 6.88 -0.13
N GLY A 134 8.51 5.83 -0.85
CA GLY A 134 9.66 4.98 -0.54
C GLY A 134 10.96 5.77 -0.46
N ARG A 135 11.19 6.70 -1.39
CA ARG A 135 12.34 7.61 -1.38
C ARG A 135 12.31 8.57 -0.19
N LYS A 136 11.14 9.16 0.12
CA LYS A 136 10.97 10.09 1.25
C LYS A 136 11.30 9.43 2.59
N TYR A 137 10.87 8.19 2.78
CA TYR A 137 11.03 7.44 4.05
C TYR A 137 12.18 6.44 4.03
N ASN A 138 13.01 6.45 2.98
CA ASN A 138 14.12 5.51 2.80
C ASN A 138 13.70 4.04 2.93
N LEU A 139 12.54 3.70 2.38
CA LEU A 139 12.05 2.32 2.33
C LEU A 139 12.78 1.51 1.26
N ALA A 140 12.86 0.20 1.46
CA ALA A 140 13.44 -0.69 0.46
C ALA A 140 12.59 -0.69 -0.83
N ILE A 141 13.28 -0.61 -1.99
CA ILE A 141 12.66 -0.78 -3.31
C ILE A 141 12.84 -2.25 -3.67
N ASP A 142 12.06 -3.11 -3.01
CA ASP A 142 12.09 -4.55 -3.20
C ASP A 142 11.15 -4.94 -4.35
N ASN A 143 11.75 -5.44 -5.45
CA ASN A 143 11.00 -5.91 -6.62
C ASN A 143 11.10 -7.45 -6.71
N PRO A 144 10.09 -8.19 -6.23
CA PRO A 144 10.09 -9.65 -6.29
C PRO A 144 9.66 -10.23 -7.65
N VAL A 145 9.45 -9.39 -8.68
CA VAL A 145 8.86 -9.80 -9.98
C VAL A 145 9.87 -9.70 -11.10
N ASP A 146 10.02 -10.75 -11.88
CA ASP A 146 10.94 -10.87 -13.03
C ASP A 146 10.41 -10.16 -14.30
N ALA A 147 11.17 -10.28 -15.40
CA ALA A 147 10.81 -9.67 -16.67
C ALA A 147 9.58 -10.31 -17.35
N ASN A 148 9.22 -11.52 -16.95
CA ASN A 148 8.07 -12.24 -17.48
C ASN A 148 6.79 -11.99 -16.68
N GLY A 149 6.85 -11.13 -15.63
CA GLY A 149 5.74 -10.87 -14.72
C GLY A 149 5.49 -12.00 -13.72
N CYS A 150 6.50 -12.84 -13.46
CA CYS A 150 6.44 -13.90 -12.47
C CYS A 150 7.23 -13.52 -11.21
N PHE A 151 6.78 -13.96 -10.06
CA PHE A 151 7.58 -13.86 -8.85
C PHE A 151 8.87 -14.67 -9.00
N PHE A 152 10.01 -14.15 -8.56
CA PHE A 152 11.24 -14.92 -8.49
C PHE A 152 11.03 -16.20 -7.68
N ALA A 153 11.73 -17.29 -8.05
CA ALA A 153 11.54 -18.60 -7.43
C ALA A 153 11.71 -18.59 -5.89
N GLN A 154 12.58 -17.73 -5.38
CA GLN A 154 12.84 -17.57 -3.95
C GLN A 154 11.79 -16.71 -3.21
N THR A 155 10.81 -16.11 -3.90
CA THR A 155 9.76 -15.31 -3.23
C THR A 155 8.92 -16.22 -2.36
N PRO A 156 8.89 -16.01 -1.02
CA PRO A 156 8.14 -16.89 -0.13
C PRO A 156 6.66 -16.95 -0.52
N LEU A 157 6.06 -18.12 -0.43
CA LEU A 157 4.65 -18.43 -0.72
C LEU A 157 4.23 -18.33 -2.20
N PHE A 158 4.86 -17.47 -3.02
CA PHE A 158 4.37 -17.12 -4.36
C PHE A 158 5.40 -17.38 -5.48
N GLY A 159 6.57 -17.92 -5.16
CA GLY A 159 7.66 -18.14 -6.11
C GLY A 159 7.24 -18.86 -7.40
N GLY A 160 7.65 -18.33 -8.56
CA GLY A 160 7.35 -18.86 -9.89
C GLY A 160 5.93 -18.57 -10.42
N GLN A 161 5.03 -18.03 -9.60
CA GLN A 161 3.67 -17.70 -10.05
C GLN A 161 3.65 -16.38 -10.83
N HIS A 162 2.89 -16.33 -11.93
CA HIS A 162 2.61 -15.08 -12.62
C HIS A 162 1.71 -14.19 -11.75
N VAL A 163 2.02 -12.88 -11.63
CA VAL A 163 1.38 -11.97 -10.67
C VAL A 163 -0.15 -11.94 -10.74
N PHE A 164 -0.74 -11.97 -11.95
CA PHE A 164 -2.20 -11.96 -12.08
C PHE A 164 -2.85 -13.28 -11.63
N LYS A 165 -2.13 -14.40 -11.70
CA LYS A 165 -2.60 -15.69 -11.17
C LYS A 165 -2.41 -15.76 -9.65
N ALA A 166 -1.40 -15.08 -9.13
CA ALA A 166 -1.10 -15.06 -7.71
C ALA A 166 -2.15 -14.32 -6.86
N ASN A 167 -3.01 -13.48 -7.45
CA ASN A 167 -4.07 -12.80 -6.70
C ASN A 167 -4.92 -13.77 -5.86
N ALA A 168 -5.33 -14.88 -6.44
CA ALA A 168 -6.11 -15.89 -5.71
C ALA A 168 -5.32 -16.53 -4.55
N ALA A 169 -4.03 -16.81 -4.77
CA ALA A 169 -3.16 -17.37 -3.74
C ALA A 169 -2.93 -16.36 -2.60
N VAL A 170 -2.74 -15.07 -2.91
CA VAL A 170 -2.61 -14.00 -1.90
C VAL A 170 -3.88 -13.88 -1.07
N ILE A 171 -5.05 -13.88 -1.72
CA ILE A 171 -6.35 -13.82 -1.03
C ILE A 171 -6.53 -15.03 -0.11
N GLN A 172 -6.15 -16.24 -0.57
CA GLN A 172 -6.22 -17.44 0.25
C GLN A 172 -5.32 -17.34 1.49
N VAL A 173 -4.07 -16.91 1.32
CA VAL A 173 -3.12 -16.71 2.44
C VAL A 173 -3.63 -15.68 3.44
N LEU A 174 -4.24 -14.58 2.97
CA LEU A 174 -4.87 -13.58 3.84
C LEU A 174 -6.05 -14.15 4.63
N THR A 175 -6.85 -15.00 4.00
CA THR A 175 -7.98 -15.67 4.63
C THR A 175 -7.51 -16.63 5.73
N ASP A 176 -6.52 -17.47 5.42
CA ASP A 176 -5.95 -18.45 6.35
C ASP A 176 -5.34 -17.77 7.59
N ASN A 177 -4.71 -16.60 7.38
CA ASN A 177 -4.15 -15.77 8.45
C ASN A 177 -5.18 -14.88 9.15
N LYS A 178 -6.47 -14.92 8.78
CA LYS A 178 -7.54 -14.07 9.32
C LYS A 178 -7.22 -12.55 9.18
N LYS A 179 -6.61 -12.19 8.03
CA LYS A 179 -6.24 -10.80 7.71
C LYS A 179 -7.11 -10.19 6.62
N LEU A 180 -7.87 -10.98 5.90
CA LEU A 180 -8.86 -10.55 4.92
C LEU A 180 -10.15 -10.15 5.64
N LEU A 181 -10.54 -8.87 5.54
CA LEU A 181 -11.77 -8.34 6.14
C LEU A 181 -12.92 -8.28 5.14
N ALA A 182 -12.61 -7.95 3.88
CA ALA A 182 -13.61 -7.92 2.81
C ALA A 182 -12.97 -8.30 1.46
N HIS A 183 -13.77 -8.91 0.60
CA HIS A 183 -13.41 -9.23 -0.78
C HIS A 183 -14.61 -8.97 -1.69
N THR A 184 -14.42 -8.12 -2.69
CA THR A 184 -15.44 -7.79 -3.69
C THR A 184 -14.85 -7.80 -5.09
N LYS A 185 -15.70 -7.92 -6.12
CA LYS A 185 -15.30 -7.73 -7.52
C LYS A 185 -15.61 -6.29 -7.93
N LEU A 186 -14.60 -5.61 -8.47
CA LEU A 186 -14.72 -4.23 -8.93
C LEU A 186 -14.34 -4.11 -10.41
N THR A 187 -15.15 -3.38 -11.18
CA THR A 187 -14.80 -2.96 -12.53
C THR A 187 -14.26 -1.54 -12.48
N HIS A 188 -13.02 -1.34 -12.91
CA HIS A 188 -12.37 -0.04 -12.97
C HIS A 188 -11.44 0.03 -14.18
N SER A 189 -11.01 1.24 -14.53
CA SER A 189 -10.00 1.45 -15.56
C SER A 189 -8.65 0.91 -15.08
N TYR A 190 -7.96 0.17 -15.95
CA TYR A 190 -6.63 -0.35 -15.67
C TYR A 190 -5.70 -0.06 -16.88
N PRO A 191 -4.47 0.37 -16.67
CA PRO A 191 -3.53 0.64 -17.75
C PRO A 191 -3.25 -0.61 -18.58
N HIS A 192 -3.41 -0.49 -19.89
CA HIS A 192 -3.11 -1.54 -20.87
C HIS A 192 -2.04 -1.09 -21.86
N CYS A 193 -1.23 -2.04 -22.31
CA CYS A 193 -0.31 -1.80 -23.40
C CYS A 193 -1.09 -1.39 -24.66
N TRP A 194 -0.76 -0.23 -25.25
CA TRP A 194 -1.45 0.27 -26.44
C TRP A 194 -1.34 -0.69 -27.63
N ARG A 195 -0.24 -1.44 -27.75
CA ARG A 195 0.04 -2.39 -28.82
C ARG A 195 -0.62 -3.76 -28.58
N HIS A 196 -0.36 -4.38 -27.43
CA HIS A 196 -0.80 -5.76 -27.14
C HIS A 196 -2.15 -5.84 -26.46
N LYS A 197 -2.71 -4.70 -26.01
CA LYS A 197 -3.96 -4.62 -25.25
C LYS A 197 -3.97 -5.45 -23.95
N ALA A 198 -2.79 -5.91 -23.51
CA ALA A 198 -2.63 -6.62 -22.24
C ALA A 198 -2.47 -5.64 -21.07
N PRO A 199 -2.92 -5.99 -19.85
CA PRO A 199 -2.71 -5.17 -18.68
C PRO A 199 -1.23 -5.01 -18.37
N LEU A 200 -0.83 -3.81 -17.92
CA LEU A 200 0.55 -3.50 -17.58
C LEU A 200 0.91 -3.98 -16.17
N ILE A 201 2.15 -4.37 -16.00
CA ILE A 201 2.76 -4.63 -14.70
C ILE A 201 3.76 -3.50 -14.43
N PHE A 202 3.49 -2.69 -13.39
CA PHE A 202 4.46 -1.70 -12.93
C PHE A 202 5.48 -2.39 -12.04
N ARG A 203 6.78 -2.21 -12.35
CA ARG A 203 7.88 -2.73 -11.56
C ARG A 203 9.12 -1.85 -11.69
N ALA A 204 9.85 -1.67 -10.59
CA ALA A 204 11.13 -0.99 -10.61
C ALA A 204 12.18 -1.85 -11.35
N THR A 205 12.90 -1.20 -12.25
CA THR A 205 14.01 -1.83 -12.98
C THR A 205 15.20 -0.88 -13.02
N GLN A 206 16.41 -1.42 -13.04
CA GLN A 206 17.60 -0.60 -13.24
C GLN A 206 17.60 0.00 -14.64
N GLN A 207 17.86 1.30 -14.73
CA GLN A 207 17.89 2.03 -15.98
C GLN A 207 19.15 2.90 -16.03
N TRP A 208 19.65 3.12 -17.24
CA TRP A 208 20.68 4.11 -17.49
C TRP A 208 20.03 5.44 -17.82
N PHE A 209 20.53 6.51 -17.19
CA PHE A 209 20.07 7.87 -17.41
C PHE A 209 21.23 8.73 -17.87
N VAL A 210 21.03 9.52 -18.95
CA VAL A 210 21.94 10.55 -19.40
C VAL A 210 21.39 11.91 -19.00
N SER A 211 22.16 12.68 -18.21
CA SER A 211 21.75 14.02 -17.83
C SER A 211 21.81 14.93 -19.06
N MET A 212 20.66 15.41 -19.49
CA MET A 212 20.53 16.30 -20.64
C MET A 212 21.04 17.71 -20.34
N GLU A 213 21.11 18.10 -19.08
CA GLU A 213 21.56 19.45 -18.68
C GLU A 213 23.04 19.49 -18.33
N LYS A 214 23.64 18.38 -17.91
CA LYS A 214 25.06 18.31 -17.56
C LYS A 214 25.93 18.57 -18.78
N ASN A 215 26.94 19.45 -18.62
CA ASN A 215 27.85 19.87 -19.67
C ASN A 215 27.17 20.49 -20.92
N GLY A 216 25.95 21.00 -20.76
CA GLY A 216 25.21 21.69 -21.83
C GLY A 216 24.73 20.76 -22.96
N LEU A 217 24.59 19.46 -22.74
CA LEU A 217 24.24 18.51 -23.80
C LEU A 217 22.98 18.91 -24.58
N ARG A 218 21.91 19.30 -23.90
CA ARG A 218 20.66 19.78 -24.51
C ARG A 218 20.89 21.05 -25.33
N ALA A 219 21.59 22.04 -24.78
CA ALA A 219 21.86 23.29 -25.46
C ALA A 219 22.68 23.09 -26.74
N ASN A 220 23.71 22.26 -26.66
CA ASN A 220 24.56 21.92 -27.81
C ASN A 220 23.78 21.17 -28.89
N ALA A 221 22.94 20.21 -28.50
CA ALA A 221 22.09 19.48 -29.46
C ALA A 221 21.09 20.42 -30.16
N LEU A 222 20.43 21.32 -29.42
CA LEU A 222 19.51 22.30 -30.00
C LEU A 222 20.22 23.31 -30.91
N ALA A 223 21.45 23.69 -30.59
CA ALA A 223 22.24 24.54 -31.45
C ALA A 223 22.62 23.83 -32.77
N ALA A 224 23.07 22.57 -32.68
CA ALA A 224 23.43 21.77 -33.85
C ALA A 224 22.25 21.55 -34.83
N ILE A 225 21.01 21.33 -34.30
CA ILE A 225 19.81 21.16 -35.13
C ILE A 225 19.55 22.41 -36.02
N LYS A 226 19.95 23.62 -35.60
CA LYS A 226 19.74 24.84 -36.38
C LYS A 226 20.68 24.96 -37.57
N THR A 227 21.70 24.14 -37.66
CA THR A 227 22.75 24.16 -38.71
C THR A 227 22.66 22.98 -39.68
N VAL A 228 21.65 22.13 -39.54
CA VAL A 228 21.39 20.96 -40.40
C VAL A 228 20.35 21.29 -41.47
#